data_8fb53948aa26d90519cabb7529fcb39f
#
_entry.id   8fb53948aa26d90519cabb7529fcb39f
#
_cell.length_a   1.000
_cell.length_b   1.000
_cell.length_c   1.000
_cell.angle_alpha   90.00
_cell.angle_beta   90.00
_cell.angle_gamma   90.00
#
_symmetry.space_group_name_H-M   'P 1'
#
loop_
_entity.id
_entity.type
_entity.pdbx_description
1 polymer ?
#
loop_
_entity_poly.entity_id
_entity_poly.type
_entity_poly.pdbx_seq_one_letter_code
_entity_poly.pdbx_strand_id
1 'polypeptide(L)'
;MVGFVFGPRIEDRLVLLRMESMSARYDCADTQQREDGLVAATSAVQEGQLVVLPTDTVYGIGADAFTPAAVTALLAAKGRGRNMPPPVLVGSVRAAAALTESLGPYGQDLIDEFWPGPLTLVFRSSPTLSWDLGDTLGTVAVRMPLHPVALDLLRRTGPMAVSSANLHSEPAATSADEAQQQLGNSVSVYLDGGQCADNVPSTILDLTGTVPRMLRAGAISVDALRKVVPVIDLPAPLSVAEEELSPADRRAAESIAAAKAAGIVQPAETTETTEIADPIPDQGPGA
;
A
#
# COMPACT_ATOMS: atom_id res chain seq x y z
N MET A 1 49.87 -28.00 -13.06
CA MET A 1 48.97 -27.18 -13.87
C MET A 1 47.78 -26.79 -12.98
N VAL A 2 47.79 -25.58 -12.43
CA VAL A 2 46.70 -25.06 -11.58
C VAL A 2 45.85 -24.19 -12.45
N GLY A 3 44.62 -24.69 -12.75
CA GLY A 3 43.63 -23.96 -13.56
C GLY A 3 43.02 -22.81 -12.75
N PHE A 4 43.29 -21.58 -13.17
CA PHE A 4 42.56 -20.39 -12.66
C PHE A 4 41.14 -20.44 -13.22
N VAL A 5 40.16 -20.67 -12.35
CA VAL A 5 38.74 -20.45 -12.65
C VAL A 5 38.48 -18.94 -12.58
N PHE A 6 38.34 -18.30 -13.74
CA PHE A 6 37.89 -16.93 -13.84
C PHE A 6 36.42 -16.84 -13.39
N GLY A 7 36.16 -16.15 -12.30
CA GLY A 7 34.81 -15.76 -11.91
C GLY A 7 34.17 -14.83 -12.96
N PRO A 8 32.84 -14.70 -12.99
CA PRO A 8 32.15 -13.87 -13.99
C PRO A 8 32.66 -12.43 -13.92
N ARG A 9 32.83 -11.81 -15.12
CA ARG A 9 33.31 -10.44 -15.26
C ARG A 9 32.34 -9.46 -14.58
N ILE A 10 32.88 -8.31 -14.14
CA ILE A 10 32.07 -7.24 -13.49
C ILE A 10 30.92 -6.81 -14.40
N GLU A 11 31.10 -6.84 -15.72
CA GLU A 11 30.06 -6.54 -16.71
C GLU A 11 28.94 -7.56 -16.71
N ASP A 12 29.26 -8.87 -16.54
CA ASP A 12 28.25 -9.95 -16.44
C ASP A 12 27.45 -9.84 -15.14
N ARG A 13 28.07 -9.39 -14.05
CA ARG A 13 27.39 -9.08 -12.78
C ARG A 13 26.48 -7.84 -12.87
N LEU A 14 26.89 -6.81 -13.61
CA LEU A 14 26.08 -5.62 -13.87
C LEU A 14 24.89 -5.93 -14.80
N VAL A 15 25.06 -6.83 -15.77
CA VAL A 15 23.95 -7.30 -16.62
C VAL A 15 22.99 -8.17 -15.82
N LEU A 16 23.47 -9.08 -14.97
CA LEU A 16 22.64 -9.86 -14.05
C LEU A 16 21.89 -8.96 -13.05
N LEU A 17 22.57 -7.98 -12.42
CA LEU A 17 21.93 -7.01 -11.53
C LEU A 17 20.94 -6.09 -12.27
N ARG A 18 21.13 -5.85 -13.57
CA ARG A 18 20.22 -5.07 -14.41
C ARG A 18 19.01 -5.89 -14.86
N MET A 19 19.15 -7.21 -14.99
CA MET A 19 18.03 -8.14 -15.27
C MET A 19 17.16 -8.39 -14.03
N GLU A 20 17.71 -8.26 -12.81
CA GLU A 20 16.97 -8.38 -11.55
C GLU A 20 16.06 -7.17 -11.24
N SER A 21 16.08 -6.11 -12.05
CA SER A 21 15.31 -4.87 -11.86
C SER A 21 14.17 -4.67 -12.88
N MET A 22 13.83 -5.65 -13.68
CA MET A 22 12.71 -5.54 -14.65
C MET A 22 11.44 -6.13 -14.06
N SER A 23 10.41 -5.30 -13.89
CA SER A 23 9.05 -5.74 -13.55
C SER A 23 8.53 -6.72 -14.58
N ALA A 24 8.02 -7.87 -14.13
CA ALA A 24 7.36 -8.85 -15.00
C ALA A 24 5.84 -8.63 -14.99
N ARG A 25 5.19 -8.78 -16.14
CA ARG A 25 3.73 -8.71 -16.27
C ARG A 25 3.21 -10.02 -16.88
N TYR A 26 2.12 -10.53 -16.33
CA TYR A 26 1.49 -11.77 -16.74
C TYR A 26 0.02 -11.54 -17.05
N ASP A 27 -0.42 -11.94 -18.24
CA ASP A 27 -1.83 -11.92 -18.64
C ASP A 27 -2.56 -13.09 -17.99
N CYS A 28 -3.41 -12.78 -16.99
CA CYS A 28 -4.17 -13.77 -16.23
C CYS A 28 -5.43 -14.28 -16.98
N ALA A 29 -5.74 -13.77 -18.16
CA ALA A 29 -6.75 -14.35 -19.04
C ALA A 29 -6.20 -15.61 -19.74
N ASP A 30 -4.90 -15.68 -20.00
CA ASP A 30 -4.20 -16.88 -20.45
C ASP A 30 -3.92 -17.81 -19.27
N THR A 31 -4.33 -19.08 -19.37
CA THR A 31 -4.22 -20.04 -18.26
C THR A 31 -2.77 -20.32 -17.86
N GLN A 32 -1.86 -20.41 -18.83
CA GLN A 32 -0.45 -20.71 -18.56
C GLN A 32 0.24 -19.49 -17.95
N GLN A 33 0.05 -18.30 -18.53
CA GLN A 33 0.61 -17.07 -17.97
C GLN A 33 0.08 -16.76 -16.58
N ARG A 34 -1.22 -17.06 -16.33
CA ARG A 34 -1.81 -16.92 -14.99
C ARG A 34 -1.08 -17.79 -13.96
N GLU A 35 -0.82 -19.07 -14.28
CA GLU A 35 -0.11 -19.96 -13.35
C GLU A 35 1.35 -19.52 -13.16
N ASP A 36 2.05 -19.19 -14.24
CA ASP A 36 3.43 -18.68 -14.19
C ASP A 36 3.51 -17.39 -13.38
N GLY A 37 2.54 -16.48 -13.58
CA GLY A 37 2.42 -15.23 -12.85
C GLY A 37 2.13 -15.43 -11.35
N LEU A 38 1.26 -16.38 -11.00
CA LEU A 38 0.98 -16.72 -9.59
C LEU A 38 2.20 -17.33 -8.90
N VAL A 39 2.99 -18.16 -9.61
CA VAL A 39 4.26 -18.70 -9.10
C VAL A 39 5.27 -17.55 -8.88
N ALA A 40 5.46 -16.70 -9.88
CA ALA A 40 6.38 -15.57 -9.80
C ALA A 40 5.98 -14.58 -8.69
N ALA A 41 4.68 -14.23 -8.58
CA ALA A 41 4.16 -13.34 -7.55
C ALA A 41 4.32 -13.95 -6.14
N THR A 42 4.11 -15.26 -5.99
CA THR A 42 4.32 -15.96 -4.72
C THR A 42 5.78 -15.88 -4.28
N SER A 43 6.74 -16.14 -5.18
CA SER A 43 8.17 -16.02 -4.90
C SER A 43 8.54 -14.59 -4.53
N ALA A 44 8.09 -13.61 -5.31
CA ALA A 44 8.35 -12.20 -5.04
C ALA A 44 7.85 -11.76 -3.65
N VAL A 45 6.63 -12.16 -3.25
CA VAL A 45 6.10 -11.87 -1.91
C VAL A 45 6.93 -12.53 -0.80
N GLN A 46 7.34 -13.79 -0.99
CA GLN A 46 8.18 -14.52 -0.03
C GLN A 46 9.58 -13.90 0.11
N GLU A 47 10.08 -13.26 -0.93
CA GLU A 47 11.34 -12.51 -0.96
C GLU A 47 11.20 -11.07 -0.43
N GLY A 48 10.01 -10.69 0.04
CA GLY A 48 9.72 -9.35 0.58
C GLY A 48 9.56 -8.27 -0.49
N GLN A 49 9.34 -8.66 -1.75
CA GLN A 49 9.12 -7.76 -2.88
C GLN A 49 7.63 -7.42 -3.03
N LEU A 50 7.36 -6.37 -3.81
CA LEU A 50 6.00 -5.88 -4.06
C LEU A 50 5.41 -6.49 -5.31
N VAL A 51 4.11 -6.78 -5.25
CA VAL A 51 3.34 -7.30 -6.38
C VAL A 51 2.08 -6.47 -6.60
N VAL A 52 1.61 -6.40 -7.84
CA VAL A 52 0.31 -5.82 -8.18
C VAL A 52 -0.64 -6.94 -8.59
N LEU A 53 -1.87 -6.89 -8.05
CA LEU A 53 -2.90 -7.90 -8.26
C LEU A 53 -4.26 -7.25 -8.54
N PRO A 54 -5.10 -7.85 -9.41
CA PRO A 54 -6.47 -7.40 -9.64
C PRO A 54 -7.36 -7.75 -8.45
N THR A 55 -8.36 -6.91 -8.17
CA THR A 55 -9.42 -7.21 -7.19
C THR A 55 -10.81 -6.90 -7.78
N ASP A 56 -11.85 -7.19 -7.02
CA ASP A 56 -13.24 -6.88 -7.34
C ASP A 56 -13.59 -5.38 -7.22
N THR A 57 -12.63 -4.52 -6.88
CA THR A 57 -12.82 -3.06 -6.78
C THR A 57 -11.84 -2.30 -7.66
N VAL A 58 -10.57 -2.24 -7.25
CA VAL A 58 -9.46 -1.59 -7.95
C VAL A 58 -8.23 -2.49 -7.87
N TYR A 59 -7.23 -2.28 -8.70
CA TYR A 59 -5.95 -2.97 -8.55
C TYR A 59 -5.31 -2.66 -7.20
N GLY A 60 -4.68 -3.68 -6.61
CA GLY A 60 -3.95 -3.57 -5.35
C GLY A 60 -2.46 -3.71 -5.55
N ILE A 61 -1.66 -2.92 -4.81
CA ILE A 61 -0.24 -3.19 -4.59
C ILE A 61 -0.11 -3.89 -3.24
N GLY A 62 0.61 -5.00 -3.21
CA GLY A 62 0.68 -5.89 -2.05
C GLY A 62 2.09 -6.30 -1.66
N ALA A 63 2.25 -6.62 -0.38
CA ALA A 63 3.46 -7.12 0.26
C ALA A 63 3.09 -8.18 1.30
N ASP A 64 4.04 -9.01 1.72
CA ASP A 64 3.87 -9.89 2.89
C ASP A 64 3.57 -9.05 4.14
N ALA A 65 2.43 -9.31 4.79
CA ALA A 65 1.98 -8.59 5.98
C ALA A 65 2.88 -8.84 7.22
N PHE A 66 3.64 -9.93 7.22
CA PHE A 66 4.50 -10.34 8.34
C PHE A 66 5.97 -9.94 8.16
N THR A 67 6.31 -9.33 7.03
CA THR A 67 7.66 -8.82 6.76
C THR A 67 7.69 -7.29 6.87
N PRO A 68 8.14 -6.68 8.01
CA PRO A 68 8.10 -5.23 8.22
C PRO A 68 8.81 -4.41 7.13
N ALA A 69 9.91 -4.94 6.58
CA ALA A 69 10.63 -4.29 5.49
C ALA A 69 9.80 -4.22 4.21
N ALA A 70 9.02 -5.27 3.89
CA ALA A 70 8.13 -5.30 2.74
C ALA A 70 6.95 -4.32 2.89
N VAL A 71 6.38 -4.21 4.10
CA VAL A 71 5.34 -3.20 4.40
C VAL A 71 5.90 -1.79 4.30
N THR A 72 7.13 -1.55 4.77
CA THR A 72 7.82 -0.27 4.61
C THR A 72 8.04 0.07 3.14
N ALA A 73 8.48 -0.90 2.33
CA ALA A 73 8.64 -0.72 0.88
C ALA A 73 7.30 -0.40 0.19
N LEU A 74 6.20 -1.06 0.59
CA LEU A 74 4.86 -0.78 0.09
C LEU A 74 4.42 0.66 0.40
N LEU A 75 4.61 1.14 1.61
CA LEU A 75 4.29 2.51 2.00
C LEU A 75 5.16 3.51 1.22
N ALA A 76 6.46 3.25 1.07
CA ALA A 76 7.38 4.08 0.32
C ALA A 76 7.01 4.15 -1.17
N ALA A 77 6.68 3.01 -1.82
CA ALA A 77 6.24 2.96 -3.21
C ALA A 77 4.98 3.81 -3.48
N LYS A 78 4.14 3.98 -2.46
CA LYS A 78 2.95 4.83 -2.52
C LYS A 78 3.19 6.28 -2.12
N GLY A 79 4.36 6.63 -1.58
CA GLY A 79 4.60 7.94 -0.96
C GLY A 79 3.76 8.17 0.29
N ARG A 80 3.49 7.11 1.09
CA ARG A 80 2.71 7.17 2.33
C ARG A 80 3.59 6.99 3.56
N GLY A 81 3.22 7.67 4.65
CA GLY A 81 3.83 7.48 5.96
C GLY A 81 3.19 6.33 6.75
N ARG A 82 3.79 6.00 7.90
CA ARG A 82 3.32 4.97 8.84
C ARG A 82 1.94 5.26 9.44
N ASN A 83 1.51 6.52 9.46
CA ASN A 83 0.18 6.96 9.91
C ASN A 83 -0.96 6.55 8.96
N MET A 84 -0.65 5.90 7.84
CA MET A 84 -1.63 5.39 6.87
C MET A 84 -1.46 3.87 6.66
N PRO A 85 -1.67 3.05 7.68
CA PRO A 85 -1.45 1.61 7.62
C PRO A 85 -2.31 0.96 6.52
N PRO A 86 -1.75 0.01 5.75
CA PRO A 86 -2.50 -0.70 4.74
C PRO A 86 -3.45 -1.72 5.36
N PRO A 87 -4.63 -1.97 4.76
CA PRO A 87 -5.44 -3.13 5.09
C PRO A 87 -4.73 -4.44 4.72
N VAL A 88 -5.17 -5.54 5.32
CA VAL A 88 -4.69 -6.89 5.05
C VAL A 88 -5.75 -7.66 4.26
N LEU A 89 -5.37 -8.17 3.08
CA LEU A 89 -6.19 -9.09 2.32
C LEU A 89 -5.92 -10.53 2.74
N VAL A 90 -6.98 -11.33 2.79
CA VAL A 90 -6.94 -12.75 3.20
C VAL A 90 -7.62 -13.64 2.18
N GLY A 91 -7.13 -14.88 2.03
CA GLY A 91 -7.70 -15.89 1.14
C GLY A 91 -8.79 -16.74 1.78
N SER A 92 -9.11 -16.56 3.07
CA SER A 92 -10.14 -17.29 3.78
C SER A 92 -10.59 -16.58 5.07
N VAL A 93 -11.82 -16.84 5.52
CA VAL A 93 -12.35 -16.34 6.80
C VAL A 93 -11.51 -16.84 7.99
N ARG A 94 -10.99 -18.07 7.91
CA ARG A 94 -10.10 -18.62 8.94
C ARG A 94 -8.82 -17.80 9.09
N ALA A 95 -8.26 -17.33 7.97
CA ALA A 95 -7.08 -16.46 8.01
C ALA A 95 -7.43 -15.10 8.66
N ALA A 96 -8.60 -14.52 8.36
CA ALA A 96 -9.08 -13.31 9.02
C ALA A 96 -9.22 -13.48 10.54
N ALA A 97 -9.85 -14.56 10.97
CA ALA A 97 -10.03 -14.86 12.39
C ALA A 97 -8.70 -15.00 13.14
N ALA A 98 -7.64 -15.50 12.48
CA ALA A 98 -6.31 -15.61 13.07
C ALA A 98 -5.60 -14.26 13.25
N LEU A 99 -6.00 -13.24 12.48
CA LEU A 99 -5.42 -11.89 12.55
C LEU A 99 -6.07 -11.01 13.61
N THR A 100 -7.23 -11.39 14.11
CA THR A 100 -8.08 -10.57 14.97
C THR A 100 -8.18 -11.17 16.37
N GLU A 101 -8.42 -10.34 17.37
CA GLU A 101 -8.72 -10.81 18.74
C GLU A 101 -10.06 -11.59 18.74
N SER A 102 -11.05 -11.11 18.00
CA SER A 102 -12.35 -11.75 17.80
C SER A 102 -13.03 -11.10 16.60
N LEU A 103 -13.80 -11.89 15.83
CA LEU A 103 -14.69 -11.35 14.80
C LEU A 103 -15.96 -10.72 15.42
N GLY A 104 -16.35 -11.17 16.59
CA GLY A 104 -17.59 -10.74 17.24
C GLY A 104 -18.86 -11.10 16.44
N PRO A 105 -20.05 -10.88 16.98
CA PRO A 105 -21.31 -11.22 16.29
C PRO A 105 -21.51 -10.39 15.01
N TYR A 106 -21.34 -9.09 15.07
CA TYR A 106 -21.49 -8.21 13.90
C TYR A 106 -20.47 -8.53 12.80
N GLY A 107 -19.23 -8.88 13.16
CA GLY A 107 -18.23 -9.26 12.19
C GLY A 107 -18.57 -10.55 11.48
N GLN A 108 -19.09 -11.56 12.19
CA GLN A 108 -19.50 -12.81 11.58
C GLN A 108 -20.67 -12.61 10.62
N ASP A 109 -21.74 -11.90 11.03
CA ASP A 109 -22.90 -11.61 10.18
C ASP A 109 -22.51 -10.87 8.89
N LEU A 110 -21.60 -9.87 8.99
CA LEU A 110 -21.10 -9.11 7.84
C LEU A 110 -20.22 -9.95 6.92
N ILE A 111 -19.42 -10.83 7.47
CA ILE A 111 -18.58 -11.77 6.71
C ILE A 111 -19.46 -12.76 5.95
N ASP A 112 -20.45 -13.33 6.58
CA ASP A 112 -21.34 -14.33 5.98
C ASP A 112 -22.14 -13.75 4.82
N GLU A 113 -22.50 -12.45 4.89
CA GLU A 113 -23.27 -11.79 3.84
C GLU A 113 -22.40 -11.20 2.71
N PHE A 114 -21.23 -10.61 3.05
CA PHE A 114 -20.51 -9.77 2.10
C PHE A 114 -19.12 -10.29 1.70
N TRP A 115 -18.62 -11.40 2.27
CA TRP A 115 -17.33 -11.98 1.90
C TRP A 115 -17.47 -13.33 1.17
N PRO A 116 -16.66 -13.54 0.11
CA PRO A 116 -15.70 -12.61 -0.47
C PRO A 116 -16.38 -11.43 -1.18
N GLY A 117 -15.80 -10.21 -1.06
CA GLY A 117 -16.42 -9.04 -1.67
C GLY A 117 -15.80 -7.69 -1.23
N PRO A 118 -16.47 -6.57 -1.60
CA PRO A 118 -15.94 -5.23 -1.46
C PRO A 118 -16.17 -4.62 -0.06
N LEU A 119 -16.12 -5.43 1.01
CA LEU A 119 -16.23 -4.99 2.41
C LEU A 119 -14.92 -5.17 3.15
N THR A 120 -14.39 -4.09 3.71
CA THR A 120 -13.26 -4.07 4.62
C THR A 120 -13.75 -3.85 6.05
N LEU A 121 -13.34 -4.70 6.97
CA LEU A 121 -13.73 -4.65 8.38
C LEU A 121 -12.50 -4.37 9.24
N VAL A 122 -12.61 -3.38 10.15
CA VAL A 122 -11.57 -3.05 11.10
C VAL A 122 -11.89 -3.71 12.44
N PHE A 123 -10.95 -4.52 12.92
CA PHE A 123 -11.02 -5.25 14.18
C PHE A 123 -9.88 -4.84 15.12
N ARG A 124 -9.98 -5.25 16.38
CA ARG A 124 -8.80 -5.32 17.25
C ARG A 124 -7.87 -6.41 16.74
N SER A 125 -6.60 -6.06 16.57
CA SER A 125 -5.58 -7.01 16.14
C SER A 125 -5.33 -8.06 17.22
N SER A 126 -5.09 -9.30 16.82
CA SER A 126 -4.66 -10.35 17.76
C SER A 126 -3.34 -9.94 18.44
N PRO A 127 -3.27 -9.95 19.79
CA PRO A 127 -2.07 -9.55 20.53
C PRO A 127 -0.89 -10.53 20.37
N THR A 128 -1.15 -11.71 19.78
CA THR A 128 -0.11 -12.73 19.57
C THR A 128 0.67 -12.55 18.28
N LEU A 129 0.24 -11.62 17.41
CA LEU A 129 0.91 -11.39 16.14
C LEU A 129 2.12 -10.47 16.30
N SER A 130 3.25 -10.92 15.74
CA SER A 130 4.45 -10.10 15.62
C SER A 130 4.55 -9.58 14.19
N TRP A 131 3.97 -8.41 13.93
CA TRP A 131 4.00 -7.71 12.65
C TRP A 131 4.11 -6.20 12.84
N ASP A 132 4.43 -5.48 11.77
CA ASP A 132 4.48 -4.02 11.77
C ASP A 132 3.81 -3.50 10.48
N LEU A 133 2.56 -3.11 10.59
CA LEU A 133 1.78 -2.53 9.50
C LEU A 133 1.79 -0.98 9.49
N GLY A 134 2.55 -0.36 10.41
CA GLY A 134 2.51 1.07 10.69
C GLY A 134 1.75 1.39 11.97
N ASP A 135 1.27 2.63 12.09
CA ASP A 135 0.65 3.16 13.32
C ASP A 135 -0.83 2.71 13.40
N THR A 136 -1.05 1.43 13.67
CA THR A 136 -2.37 0.78 13.66
C THR A 136 -3.19 0.99 14.93
N LEU A 137 -2.57 1.49 16.01
CA LEU A 137 -3.19 1.67 17.33
C LEU A 137 -3.87 0.38 17.87
N GLY A 138 -3.29 -0.78 17.58
CA GLY A 138 -3.81 -2.08 17.99
C GLY A 138 -5.02 -2.59 17.20
N THR A 139 -5.24 -2.05 16.00
CA THR A 139 -6.31 -2.49 15.10
C THR A 139 -5.75 -3.06 13.80
N VAL A 140 -6.59 -3.78 13.06
CA VAL A 140 -6.28 -4.27 11.71
C VAL A 140 -7.53 -4.18 10.83
N ALA A 141 -7.36 -3.63 9.63
CA ALA A 141 -8.37 -3.65 8.58
C ALA A 141 -8.20 -4.91 7.74
N VAL A 142 -9.23 -5.75 7.64
CA VAL A 142 -9.17 -7.04 6.93
C VAL A 142 -10.24 -7.11 5.86
N ARG A 143 -9.93 -7.73 4.72
CA ARG A 143 -10.89 -7.99 3.64
C ARG A 143 -10.55 -9.30 2.93
N MET A 144 -11.59 -10.03 2.51
CA MET A 144 -11.47 -11.16 1.58
C MET A 144 -12.01 -10.72 0.21
N PRO A 145 -11.15 -10.47 -0.80
CA PRO A 145 -11.58 -9.93 -2.10
C PRO A 145 -12.30 -10.96 -2.95
N LEU A 146 -13.27 -10.54 -3.76
CA LEU A 146 -13.96 -11.42 -4.72
C LEU A 146 -13.27 -11.36 -6.09
N HIS A 147 -12.07 -11.91 -6.18
CA HIS A 147 -11.37 -12.04 -7.45
C HIS A 147 -10.54 -13.33 -7.49
N PRO A 148 -10.69 -14.19 -8.51
CA PRO A 148 -10.06 -15.51 -8.51
C PRO A 148 -8.54 -15.46 -8.44
N VAL A 149 -7.88 -14.55 -9.19
CA VAL A 149 -6.41 -14.38 -9.15
C VAL A 149 -5.93 -13.93 -7.78
N ALA A 150 -6.63 -12.95 -7.16
CA ALA A 150 -6.31 -12.49 -5.81
C ALA A 150 -6.45 -13.60 -4.77
N LEU A 151 -7.56 -14.35 -4.81
CA LEU A 151 -7.79 -15.45 -3.87
C LEU A 151 -6.78 -16.57 -4.03
N ASP A 152 -6.37 -16.91 -5.28
CA ASP A 152 -5.37 -17.93 -5.53
C ASP A 152 -3.99 -17.49 -5.01
N LEU A 153 -3.61 -16.22 -5.23
CA LEU A 153 -2.37 -15.68 -4.67
C LEU A 153 -2.39 -15.71 -3.14
N LEU A 154 -3.46 -15.18 -2.51
CA LEU A 154 -3.60 -15.14 -1.05
C LEU A 154 -3.64 -16.52 -0.38
N ARG A 155 -4.08 -17.57 -1.08
CA ARG A 155 -3.99 -18.96 -0.60
C ARG A 155 -2.56 -19.48 -0.61
N ARG A 156 -1.71 -19.02 -1.54
CA ARG A 156 -0.30 -19.42 -1.68
C ARG A 156 0.61 -18.65 -0.72
N THR A 157 0.40 -17.33 -0.60
CA THR A 157 1.25 -16.44 0.21
C THR A 157 0.83 -16.33 1.67
N GLY A 158 -0.46 -16.54 1.97
CA GLY A 158 -1.06 -16.11 3.23
C GLY A 158 -1.52 -14.65 3.19
N PRO A 159 -1.76 -14.04 4.37
CA PRO A 159 -2.22 -12.66 4.47
C PRO A 159 -1.22 -11.66 3.88
N MET A 160 -1.71 -10.73 3.08
CA MET A 160 -0.89 -9.68 2.45
C MET A 160 -1.36 -8.29 2.88
N ALA A 161 -0.44 -7.41 3.21
CA ALA A 161 -0.70 -5.98 3.31
C ALA A 161 -0.93 -5.42 1.90
N VAL A 162 -2.12 -4.87 1.63
CA VAL A 162 -2.49 -4.44 0.28
C VAL A 162 -3.15 -3.06 0.33
N SER A 163 -2.73 -2.17 -0.55
CA SER A 163 -3.36 -0.87 -0.77
C SER A 163 -3.74 -0.73 -2.24
N SER A 164 -4.55 0.28 -2.62
CA SER A 164 -4.81 0.56 -4.04
C SER A 164 -3.50 0.80 -4.81
N ALA A 165 -3.42 0.29 -6.05
CA ALA A 165 -2.21 0.35 -6.89
C ALA A 165 -2.09 1.72 -7.59
N ASN A 166 -1.78 2.77 -6.80
CA ASN A 166 -1.59 4.15 -7.26
C ASN A 166 -0.59 4.88 -6.37
N LEU A 167 0.01 5.95 -6.85
CA LEU A 167 0.72 6.92 -6.01
C LEU A 167 -0.27 7.64 -5.07
N HIS A 168 0.24 8.17 -3.97
CA HIS A 168 -0.61 8.91 -3.02
C HIS A 168 -1.26 10.12 -3.71
N SER A 169 -2.55 10.29 -3.47
CA SER A 169 -3.40 11.34 -4.06
C SER A 169 -3.74 11.17 -5.56
N GLU A 170 -3.16 10.18 -6.25
CA GLU A 170 -3.54 9.85 -7.61
C GLU A 170 -4.76 8.92 -7.64
N PRO A 171 -5.51 8.85 -8.76
CA PRO A 171 -6.61 7.90 -8.94
C PRO A 171 -6.13 6.46 -8.79
N ALA A 172 -6.95 5.62 -8.14
CA ALA A 172 -6.67 4.19 -8.03
C ALA A 172 -6.70 3.54 -9.42
N ALA A 173 -5.70 2.68 -9.71
CA ALA A 173 -5.62 1.98 -10.98
C ALA A 173 -6.77 0.97 -11.13
N THR A 174 -7.39 0.95 -12.30
CA THR A 174 -8.44 0.02 -12.70
C THR A 174 -7.93 -1.02 -13.70
N SER A 175 -6.69 -0.87 -14.16
CA SER A 175 -5.99 -1.80 -15.03
C SER A 175 -4.53 -2.00 -14.59
N ALA A 176 -3.90 -3.07 -15.06
CA ALA A 176 -2.47 -3.32 -14.83
C ALA A 176 -1.60 -2.25 -15.50
N ASP A 177 -2.03 -1.71 -16.65
CA ASP A 177 -1.34 -0.64 -17.36
C ASP A 177 -1.27 0.64 -16.51
N GLU A 178 -2.40 1.07 -15.96
CA GLU A 178 -2.48 2.26 -15.08
C GLU A 178 -1.62 2.06 -13.82
N ALA A 179 -1.66 0.86 -13.22
CA ALA A 179 -0.83 0.53 -12.06
C ALA A 179 0.66 0.60 -12.40
N GLN A 180 1.07 0.05 -13.56
CA GLN A 180 2.45 0.04 -14.00
C GLN A 180 2.96 1.43 -14.38
N GLN A 181 2.11 2.28 -14.97
CA GLN A 181 2.46 3.69 -15.25
C GLN A 181 2.76 4.48 -13.99
N GLN A 182 2.03 4.23 -12.90
CA GLN A 182 2.21 4.95 -11.65
C GLN A 182 3.34 4.37 -10.78
N LEU A 183 3.47 3.04 -10.70
CA LEU A 183 4.34 2.36 -9.73
C LEU A 183 5.66 1.86 -10.33
N GLY A 184 5.72 1.65 -11.67
CA GLY A 184 6.91 1.28 -12.41
C GLY A 184 7.70 0.14 -11.78
N ASN A 185 9.01 0.31 -11.69
CA ASN A 185 9.94 -0.69 -11.17
C ASN A 185 9.93 -0.86 -9.64
N SER A 186 9.08 -0.13 -8.91
CA SER A 186 8.86 -0.40 -7.48
C SER A 186 8.15 -1.72 -7.23
N VAL A 187 7.56 -2.33 -8.28
CA VAL A 187 6.81 -3.58 -8.24
C VAL A 187 7.51 -4.62 -9.08
N SER A 188 7.73 -5.80 -8.53
CA SER A 188 8.43 -6.90 -9.22
C SER A 188 7.51 -7.67 -10.18
N VAL A 189 6.25 -7.88 -9.80
CA VAL A 189 5.29 -8.66 -10.59
C VAL A 189 3.95 -7.93 -10.70
N TYR A 190 3.44 -7.82 -11.93
CA TYR A 190 2.10 -7.34 -12.24
C TYR A 190 1.24 -8.50 -12.75
N LEU A 191 0.19 -8.85 -12.02
CA LEU A 191 -0.82 -9.80 -12.44
C LEU A 191 -1.94 -9.05 -13.16
N ASP A 192 -2.05 -9.21 -14.47
CA ASP A 192 -3.05 -8.53 -15.28
C ASP A 192 -4.32 -9.37 -15.37
N GLY A 193 -5.36 -8.98 -14.65
CA GLY A 193 -6.69 -9.59 -14.70
C GLY A 193 -7.69 -8.84 -15.59
N GLY A 194 -7.21 -7.92 -16.44
CA GLY A 194 -8.05 -7.05 -17.26
C GLY A 194 -8.55 -5.82 -16.50
N GLN A 195 -9.55 -5.16 -17.07
CA GLN A 195 -10.14 -3.95 -16.50
C GLN A 195 -11.06 -4.27 -15.31
N CYS A 196 -10.91 -3.56 -14.19
CA CYS A 196 -11.90 -3.61 -13.10
C CYS A 196 -13.24 -3.02 -13.57
N ALA A 197 -14.35 -3.67 -13.18
CA ALA A 197 -15.68 -3.27 -13.66
C ALA A 197 -16.11 -1.91 -13.12
N ASP A 198 -15.88 -1.66 -11.83
CA ASP A 198 -16.33 -0.46 -11.14
C ASP A 198 -15.14 0.18 -10.43
N ASN A 199 -14.85 1.44 -10.74
CA ASN A 199 -13.80 2.21 -10.08
C ASN A 199 -14.22 2.68 -8.66
N VAL A 200 -14.93 1.82 -7.92
CA VAL A 200 -15.44 2.12 -6.58
C VAL A 200 -14.63 1.33 -5.55
N PRO A 201 -13.98 2.01 -4.59
CA PRO A 201 -13.23 1.33 -3.54
C PRO A 201 -14.14 0.55 -2.59
N SER A 202 -13.57 -0.35 -1.78
CA SER A 202 -14.33 -1.09 -0.76
C SER A 202 -14.93 -0.15 0.28
N THR A 203 -16.10 -0.53 0.80
CA THR A 203 -16.68 0.08 2.01
C THR A 203 -15.86 -0.35 3.23
N ILE A 204 -15.65 0.55 4.20
CA ILE A 204 -14.88 0.26 5.42
C ILE A 204 -15.77 0.48 6.63
N LEU A 205 -15.92 -0.56 7.48
CA LEU A 205 -16.58 -0.50 8.78
C LEU A 205 -15.59 -0.74 9.91
N ASP A 206 -15.70 0.07 10.97
CA ASP A 206 -15.00 -0.11 12.24
C ASP A 206 -15.90 -0.93 13.19
N LEU A 207 -15.39 -2.08 13.62
CA LEU A 207 -16.04 -3.01 14.54
C LEU A 207 -15.35 -3.03 15.91
N THR A 208 -14.44 -2.12 16.19
CA THR A 208 -13.72 -2.05 17.47
C THR A 208 -14.58 -1.49 18.62
N GLY A 209 -15.67 -0.79 18.28
CA GLY A 209 -16.64 -0.25 19.21
C GLY A 209 -17.81 -1.21 19.50
N THR A 210 -18.78 -0.75 20.29
CA THR A 210 -20.00 -1.51 20.62
C THR A 210 -21.00 -1.60 19.49
N VAL A 211 -20.93 -0.67 18.52
CA VAL A 211 -21.79 -0.63 17.32
C VAL A 211 -20.90 -0.35 16.10
N PRO A 212 -21.14 -1.07 14.98
CA PRO A 212 -20.41 -0.86 13.74
C PRO A 212 -20.49 0.59 13.25
N ARG A 213 -19.33 1.19 12.91
CA ARG A 213 -19.24 2.56 12.42
C ARG A 213 -18.63 2.59 11.03
N MET A 214 -19.26 3.29 10.10
CA MET A 214 -18.70 3.48 8.76
C MET A 214 -17.51 4.45 8.82
N LEU A 215 -16.36 3.99 8.33
CA LEU A 215 -15.15 4.83 8.15
C LEU A 215 -15.02 5.35 6.73
N ARG A 216 -15.51 4.60 5.73
CA ARG A 216 -15.49 4.99 4.33
C ARG A 216 -16.68 4.39 3.59
N ALA A 217 -17.45 5.23 2.91
CA ALA A 217 -18.42 4.79 1.93
C ALA A 217 -17.70 4.22 0.69
N GLY A 218 -18.22 3.14 0.13
CA GLY A 218 -17.65 2.45 -1.02
C GLY A 218 -18.71 1.65 -1.76
N ALA A 219 -18.32 0.51 -2.33
CA ALA A 219 -19.18 -0.31 -3.19
C ALA A 219 -20.44 -0.87 -2.50
N ILE A 220 -20.41 -1.06 -1.18
CA ILE A 220 -21.59 -1.50 -0.42
C ILE A 220 -22.25 -0.28 0.22
N SER A 221 -23.54 -0.07 -0.09
CA SER A 221 -24.30 1.04 0.47
C SER A 221 -24.60 0.83 1.96
N VAL A 222 -24.79 1.94 2.68
CA VAL A 222 -25.18 1.91 4.09
C VAL A 222 -26.52 1.19 4.31
N ASP A 223 -27.46 1.32 3.37
CA ASP A 223 -28.77 0.67 3.45
C ASP A 223 -28.65 -0.85 3.31
N ALA A 224 -27.71 -1.35 2.51
CA ALA A 224 -27.42 -2.78 2.42
C ALA A 224 -26.82 -3.30 3.74
N LEU A 225 -25.88 -2.57 4.33
CA LEU A 225 -25.25 -2.91 5.61
C LEU A 225 -26.26 -2.93 6.76
N ARG A 226 -27.18 -1.94 6.80
CA ARG A 226 -28.21 -1.82 7.84
C ARG A 226 -29.26 -2.95 7.84
N LYS A 227 -29.36 -3.69 6.75
CA LYS A 227 -30.20 -4.92 6.72
C LYS A 227 -29.59 -6.06 7.50
N VAL A 228 -28.27 -6.02 7.73
CA VAL A 228 -27.53 -7.09 8.41
C VAL A 228 -27.20 -6.69 9.85
N VAL A 229 -26.68 -5.48 10.04
CA VAL A 229 -26.23 -4.98 11.36
C VAL A 229 -26.62 -3.51 11.57
N PRO A 230 -26.79 -3.05 12.82
CA PRO A 230 -26.96 -1.62 13.09
C PRO A 230 -25.65 -0.87 12.74
N VAL A 231 -25.71 0.06 11.80
CA VAL A 231 -24.55 0.85 11.38
C VAL A 231 -24.75 2.32 11.73
N ILE A 232 -23.75 2.91 12.40
CA ILE A 232 -23.66 4.35 12.58
C ILE A 232 -22.93 4.91 11.36
N ASP A 233 -23.58 5.82 10.65
CA ASP A 233 -22.94 6.56 9.56
C ASP A 233 -21.75 7.37 10.07
N LEU A 234 -20.78 7.61 9.17
CA LEU A 234 -19.90 8.75 9.36
C LEU A 234 -20.79 9.97 9.66
N PRO A 235 -20.49 10.77 10.68
CA PRO A 235 -20.91 12.15 10.63
C PRO A 235 -20.50 12.65 9.24
N ALA A 236 -21.43 13.30 8.53
CA ALA A 236 -21.12 13.93 7.23
C ALA A 236 -19.73 14.53 7.35
N PRO A 237 -18.79 14.28 6.40
CA PRO A 237 -17.43 14.80 6.53
C PRO A 237 -17.64 16.20 7.02
N LEU A 238 -17.07 16.50 8.19
CA LEU A 238 -17.03 17.89 8.63
C LEU A 238 -16.53 18.54 7.35
N SER A 239 -17.45 19.17 6.60
CA SER A 239 -17.06 20.01 5.48
C SER A 239 -15.91 20.73 6.12
N VAL A 240 -14.66 20.52 5.60
CA VAL A 240 -13.55 21.29 6.11
C VAL A 240 -14.18 22.65 6.06
N ALA A 241 -14.75 23.03 7.20
CA ALA A 241 -15.23 24.37 7.36
C ALA A 241 -13.94 25.02 7.03
N GLU A 242 -13.89 25.64 5.86
CA GLU A 242 -12.78 26.49 5.49
C GLU A 242 -12.44 27.09 6.82
N GLU A 243 -11.33 26.58 7.40
CA GLU A 243 -10.83 27.11 8.65
C GLU A 243 -10.74 28.54 8.25
N GLU A 244 -11.66 29.38 8.76
CA GLU A 244 -11.78 30.75 8.29
C GLU A 244 -10.44 31.33 8.67
N LEU A 245 -9.50 31.26 7.70
CA LEU A 245 -8.22 31.93 7.81
C LEU A 245 -8.55 33.27 8.35
N SER A 246 -8.04 33.59 9.53
CA SER A 246 -8.32 34.88 10.16
C SER A 246 -8.12 35.96 9.09
N PRO A 247 -8.80 37.10 9.15
CA PRO A 247 -8.61 38.15 8.15
C PRO A 247 -7.13 38.53 7.95
N ALA A 248 -6.26 38.23 8.93
CA ALA A 248 -4.81 38.41 8.87
C ALA A 248 -4.14 37.31 8.00
N ASP A 249 -4.56 36.06 8.14
CA ASP A 249 -4.01 34.93 7.40
C ASP A 249 -4.46 34.95 5.93
N ARG A 250 -5.67 35.42 5.63
CA ARG A 250 -6.14 35.66 4.24
C ARG A 250 -5.30 36.74 3.56
N ARG A 251 -5.00 37.84 4.23
CA ARG A 251 -4.12 38.90 3.68
C ARG A 251 -2.69 38.41 3.48
N ALA A 252 -2.16 37.55 4.36
CA ALA A 252 -0.85 36.97 4.22
C ALA A 252 -0.79 36.02 3.00
N ALA A 253 -1.81 35.16 2.82
CA ALA A 253 -1.92 34.24 1.67
C ALA A 253 -2.07 35.01 0.35
N GLU A 254 -2.91 36.06 0.31
CA GLU A 254 -3.06 36.94 -0.86
C GLU A 254 -1.77 37.69 -1.19
N SER A 255 -1.03 38.17 -0.18
CA SER A 255 0.27 38.83 -0.38
C SER A 255 1.32 37.88 -0.93
N ILE A 256 1.36 36.63 -0.46
CA ILE A 256 2.27 35.58 -0.98
C ILE A 256 1.90 35.20 -2.42
N ALA A 257 0.60 35.07 -2.73
CA ALA A 257 0.12 34.77 -4.07
C ALA A 257 0.43 35.93 -5.04
N ALA A 258 0.25 37.18 -4.62
CA ALA A 258 0.57 38.37 -5.39
C ALA A 258 2.08 38.53 -5.63
N ALA A 259 2.92 38.23 -4.62
CA ALA A 259 4.37 38.25 -4.75
C ALA A 259 4.89 37.17 -5.70
N LYS A 260 4.27 35.99 -5.69
CA LYS A 260 4.56 34.90 -6.62
C LYS A 260 4.15 35.22 -8.06
N ALA A 261 2.98 35.84 -8.25
CA ALA A 261 2.50 36.30 -9.55
C ALA A 261 3.33 37.46 -10.13
N ALA A 262 3.91 38.28 -9.27
CA ALA A 262 4.78 39.41 -9.65
C ALA A 262 6.24 39.01 -9.89
N GLY A 263 6.62 37.73 -9.72
CA GLY A 263 7.99 37.25 -9.94
C GLY A 263 9.02 37.76 -8.91
N ILE A 264 8.58 38.24 -7.74
CA ILE A 264 9.45 38.91 -6.74
C ILE A 264 10.09 37.87 -5.79
N VAL A 265 9.60 36.61 -5.77
CA VAL A 265 10.15 35.51 -4.97
C VAL A 265 10.73 34.47 -5.92
N GLN A 266 12.06 34.45 -6.05
CA GLN A 266 12.77 33.34 -6.66
C GLN A 266 12.83 32.14 -5.69
N PRO A 267 12.78 30.87 -6.16
CA PRO A 267 13.01 29.73 -5.29
C PRO A 267 14.44 29.79 -4.75
N ALA A 268 14.60 29.53 -3.45
CA ALA A 268 15.89 29.50 -2.78
C ALA A 268 16.82 28.50 -3.48
N GLU A 269 17.90 28.99 -4.07
CA GLU A 269 18.99 28.14 -4.52
C GLU A 269 19.63 27.47 -3.32
N THR A 270 19.70 26.15 -3.38
CA THR A 270 20.45 25.32 -2.42
C THR A 270 21.93 25.66 -2.57
N THR A 271 22.46 26.48 -1.67
CA THR A 271 23.89 26.70 -1.53
C THR A 271 24.54 25.42 -1.01
N GLU A 272 25.24 24.71 -1.87
CA GLU A 272 26.24 23.71 -1.54
C GLU A 272 27.34 24.35 -0.68
N THR A 273 27.35 24.04 0.61
CA THR A 273 28.45 24.46 1.50
C THR A 273 29.61 23.51 1.26
N THR A 274 30.56 23.98 0.47
CA THR A 274 31.89 23.34 0.34
C THR A 274 32.62 23.58 1.64
N GLU A 275 32.76 22.57 2.46
CA GLU A 275 33.56 22.55 3.68
C GLU A 275 35.03 22.49 3.28
N ILE A 276 35.74 23.64 3.42
CA ILE A 276 37.19 23.73 3.25
C ILE A 276 37.81 23.21 4.55
N ALA A 277 38.47 22.05 4.47
CA ALA A 277 39.26 21.51 5.57
C ALA A 277 40.52 22.37 5.77
N ASP A 278 40.67 22.96 6.95
CA ASP A 278 41.88 23.57 7.44
C ASP A 278 42.98 22.51 7.70
N PRO A 279 44.25 22.78 7.34
CA PRO A 279 45.32 21.83 7.58
C PRO A 279 45.77 21.83 9.05
N ILE A 280 45.93 20.65 9.58
CA ILE A 280 46.45 20.37 10.92
C ILE A 280 47.93 20.79 11.00
N PRO A 281 48.38 21.59 11.99
CA PRO A 281 49.80 21.87 12.16
C PRO A 281 50.57 20.66 12.70
N ASP A 282 51.64 20.35 12.02
CA ASP A 282 52.69 19.39 12.36
C ASP A 282 53.35 19.77 13.70
N GLN A 283 53.27 18.88 14.69
CA GLN A 283 54.12 18.94 15.88
C GLN A 283 55.16 17.82 15.79
N GLY A 284 56.38 18.22 15.43
CA GLY A 284 57.57 17.41 15.41
C GLY A 284 57.99 16.92 16.80
N PRO A 285 58.86 15.87 16.88
CA PRO A 285 59.22 15.22 18.12
C PRO A 285 60.30 16.00 18.87
N GLY A 286 60.09 16.22 20.13
CA GLY A 286 61.05 16.79 21.07
C GLY A 286 61.34 15.88 22.23
N ALA A 287 62.56 15.34 22.25
CA ALA A 287 63.39 14.80 23.36
C ALA A 287 62.72 14.03 24.50
#